data_a6fae2796e50074ef750d753a517aa3d
#
_entry.id   a6fae2796e50074ef750d753a517aa3d
#
_cell.length_a   1.000
_cell.length_b   1.000
_cell.length_c   1.000
_cell.angle_alpha   90.00
_cell.angle_beta   90.00
_cell.angle_gamma   90.00
#
_symmetry.space_group_name_H-M   'P 1'
#
loop_
_entity.id
_entity.type
_entity.pdbx_description
1 polymer ?
#
loop_
_entity_poly.entity_id
_entity_poly.type
_entity_poly.pdbx_seq_one_letter_code
_entity_poly.pdbx_strand_id
1 'polypeptide(L)'
;PFGGAERFVENALNALQHERSIELTLITRKWKGADNPNIKKIICNPFYLGRLWRDWSFARTACRAVNKENFDLVQSHERVPCGDIYRAGDGVHREWLKQWFRVLPLWRQLTIRLSPYHHYLLWQERRVFENPNLKTVIVNSNQIGKEININFPKSNAKITLIYNGVDSEKFTPATNSHKREDLRDTLRTELGIPKSSLILLFVGSGFERKGVPLLLQLMKELPLNIHLVIIGKDRRMRRLQLECIQNGTSDRMHFLGAQQNLIGFYQAADLFLFPTLYDPLPNVVLEAMASGLPALVSNSCGAREVVTEDVDGTIQDPLDLNLWRDALLNILDSQEGKKLTKMGHKAREKALQFSVNNMVDKLSTLYRES
;
A
#
# COMPACT_ATOMS: atom_id res chain seq x y z
N PRO A 1 -3.72 8.52 -11.14
CA PRO A 1 -2.79 8.47 -10.00
C PRO A 1 -2.29 7.04 -9.79
N PHE A 2 -0.98 6.88 -9.48
CA PHE A 2 -0.37 5.56 -9.35
C PHE A 2 -0.04 5.18 -7.88
N GLY A 3 -0.34 6.06 -6.92
CA GLY A 3 -0.05 5.88 -5.49
C GLY A 3 -1.29 5.64 -4.64
N GLY A 4 -1.12 4.99 -3.47
CA GLY A 4 -2.21 4.72 -2.53
C GLY A 4 -2.73 5.99 -1.85
N ALA A 5 -1.85 6.97 -1.58
CA ALA A 5 -2.22 8.25 -0.99
C ALA A 5 -3.06 9.10 -1.97
N GLU A 6 -2.65 9.17 -3.24
CA GLU A 6 -3.39 9.91 -4.27
C GLU A 6 -4.79 9.32 -4.50
N ARG A 7 -4.92 7.98 -4.52
CA ARG A 7 -6.25 7.33 -4.62
C ARG A 7 -7.15 7.63 -3.44
N PHE A 8 -6.58 7.63 -2.23
CA PHE A 8 -7.35 7.99 -1.04
C PHE A 8 -7.88 9.42 -1.13
N VAL A 9 -7.02 10.38 -1.50
CA VAL A 9 -7.41 11.79 -1.67
C VAL A 9 -8.49 11.93 -2.74
N GLU A 10 -8.32 11.28 -3.90
CA GLU A 10 -9.28 11.31 -5.00
C GLU A 10 -10.65 10.75 -4.56
N ASN A 11 -10.67 9.61 -3.89
CA ASN A 11 -11.90 9.01 -3.36
C ASN A 11 -12.58 9.90 -2.32
N ALA A 12 -11.79 10.49 -1.40
CA ALA A 12 -12.31 11.42 -0.39
C ALA A 12 -12.88 12.69 -1.02
N LEU A 13 -12.17 13.31 -1.98
CA LEU A 13 -12.63 14.50 -2.69
C LEU A 13 -13.90 14.21 -3.51
N ASN A 14 -13.95 13.09 -4.22
CA ASN A 14 -15.12 12.69 -5.01
C ASN A 14 -16.37 12.47 -4.16
N ALA A 15 -16.19 11.97 -2.96
CA ALA A 15 -17.32 11.76 -2.05
C ALA A 15 -17.78 13.04 -1.38
N LEU A 16 -16.85 13.85 -0.88
CA LEU A 16 -17.16 15.10 -0.17
C LEU A 16 -17.73 16.19 -1.09
N GLN A 17 -17.44 16.17 -2.39
CA GLN A 17 -18.00 17.15 -3.35
C GLN A 17 -19.55 17.12 -3.45
N HIS A 18 -20.17 16.01 -3.03
CA HIS A 18 -21.63 15.87 -3.02
C HIS A 18 -22.27 16.47 -1.76
N GLU A 19 -21.46 16.79 -0.74
CA GLU A 19 -21.93 17.50 0.47
C GLU A 19 -21.98 19.01 0.21
N ARG A 20 -23.18 19.55 -0.03
CA ARG A 20 -23.40 20.99 -0.38
C ARG A 20 -22.95 21.99 0.69
N SER A 21 -22.64 21.52 1.89
CA SER A 21 -22.21 22.35 3.03
C SER A 21 -20.69 22.47 3.15
N ILE A 22 -19.91 21.84 2.26
CA ILE A 22 -18.44 21.79 2.36
C ILE A 22 -17.82 22.47 1.12
N GLU A 23 -17.03 23.51 1.35
CA GLU A 23 -16.16 24.11 0.33
C GLU A 23 -14.77 23.48 0.42
N LEU A 24 -14.34 22.80 -0.65
CA LEU A 24 -13.08 22.11 -0.70
C LEU A 24 -11.98 22.94 -1.36
N THR A 25 -10.86 23.12 -0.64
CA THR A 25 -9.64 23.71 -1.20
C THR A 25 -8.49 22.70 -1.13
N LEU A 26 -7.89 22.39 -2.28
CA LEU A 26 -6.73 21.51 -2.39
C LEU A 26 -5.43 22.31 -2.51
N ILE A 27 -4.54 22.19 -1.54
CA ILE A 27 -3.18 22.75 -1.58
C ILE A 27 -2.21 21.64 -2.00
N THR A 28 -1.59 21.81 -3.16
CA THR A 28 -0.72 20.76 -3.73
C THR A 28 0.43 21.37 -4.55
N ARG A 29 1.46 20.58 -4.81
CA ARG A 29 2.55 20.98 -5.73
C ARG A 29 2.15 20.86 -7.18
N LYS A 30 1.44 19.80 -7.53
CA LYS A 30 0.98 19.48 -8.88
C LYS A 30 -0.30 18.64 -8.76
N TRP A 31 -1.25 18.92 -9.59
CA TRP A 31 -2.45 18.13 -9.72
C TRP A 31 -2.53 17.54 -11.14
N LYS A 32 -2.81 16.25 -11.23
CA LYS A 32 -2.99 15.52 -12.50
C LYS A 32 -4.34 14.79 -12.57
N GLY A 33 -5.20 14.96 -11.57
CA GLY A 33 -6.56 14.42 -11.58
C GLY A 33 -7.47 15.21 -12.53
N ALA A 34 -8.68 14.72 -12.71
CA ALA A 34 -9.72 15.41 -13.46
C ALA A 34 -9.97 16.81 -12.87
N ASP A 35 -10.22 17.79 -13.74
CA ASP A 35 -10.61 19.12 -13.29
C ASP A 35 -12.03 19.06 -12.74
N ASN A 36 -12.16 19.43 -11.48
CA ASN A 36 -13.42 19.55 -10.79
C ASN A 36 -13.64 21.04 -10.43
N PRO A 37 -14.66 21.69 -11.00
CA PRO A 37 -14.93 23.10 -10.74
C PRO A 37 -15.32 23.39 -9.28
N ASN A 38 -15.79 22.39 -8.54
CA ASN A 38 -16.21 22.53 -7.14
C ASN A 38 -15.02 22.48 -6.15
N ILE A 39 -13.79 22.29 -6.63
CA ILE A 39 -12.60 22.21 -5.78
C ILE A 39 -11.66 23.36 -6.13
N LYS A 40 -11.52 24.33 -5.21
CA LYS A 40 -10.51 25.39 -5.32
C LYS A 40 -9.11 24.75 -5.24
N LYS A 41 -8.20 25.14 -6.13
CA LYS A 41 -6.83 24.63 -6.17
C LYS A 41 -5.82 25.72 -5.91
N ILE A 42 -4.94 25.52 -4.93
CA ILE A 42 -3.79 26.38 -4.62
C ILE A 42 -2.51 25.60 -4.93
N ILE A 43 -1.81 26.01 -5.99
CA ILE A 43 -0.56 25.35 -6.42
C ILE A 43 0.63 25.97 -5.68
N CYS A 44 1.23 25.21 -4.78
CA CYS A 44 2.44 25.56 -4.03
C CYS A 44 3.63 24.78 -4.58
N ASN A 45 4.27 25.28 -5.64
CA ASN A 45 5.41 24.64 -6.27
C ASN A 45 6.66 25.55 -6.31
N PRO A 46 7.27 25.87 -5.15
CA PRO A 46 8.50 26.66 -5.10
C PRO A 46 9.66 25.92 -5.77
N PHE A 47 10.66 26.70 -6.24
CA PHE A 47 11.90 26.11 -6.74
C PHE A 47 12.60 25.25 -5.68
N TYR A 48 13.17 24.14 -6.09
CA TYR A 48 13.91 23.22 -5.22
C TYR A 48 15.04 22.49 -5.95
N LEU A 49 16.08 22.15 -5.18
CA LEU A 49 17.16 21.28 -5.60
C LEU A 49 17.27 20.09 -4.63
N GLY A 50 16.98 18.88 -5.13
CA GLY A 50 16.98 17.66 -4.32
C GLY A 50 15.74 17.49 -3.42
N ARG A 51 15.63 16.31 -2.79
CA ARG A 51 14.43 15.90 -2.04
C ARG A 51 14.23 16.69 -0.76
N LEU A 52 15.29 16.96 0.00
CA LEU A 52 15.21 17.67 1.26
C LEU A 52 14.64 19.09 1.07
N TRP A 53 15.20 19.84 0.12
CA TRP A 53 14.72 21.19 -0.15
C TRP A 53 13.30 21.18 -0.72
N ARG A 54 12.99 20.20 -1.55
CA ARG A 54 11.64 20.01 -2.08
C ARG A 54 10.60 19.94 -0.96
N ASP A 55 10.82 19.04 0.01
CA ASP A 55 9.83 18.74 1.06
C ASP A 55 9.78 19.90 2.08
N TRP A 56 10.94 20.49 2.42
CA TRP A 56 11.01 21.66 3.28
C TRP A 56 10.32 22.88 2.67
N SER A 57 10.60 23.21 1.40
CA SER A 57 10.04 24.38 0.73
C SER A 57 8.53 24.24 0.51
N PHE A 58 8.07 23.02 0.22
CA PHE A 58 6.64 22.73 0.13
C PHE A 58 5.95 22.92 1.49
N ALA A 59 6.44 22.31 2.55
CA ALA A 59 5.86 22.45 3.88
C ALA A 59 5.75 23.93 4.30
N ARG A 60 6.80 24.71 4.03
CA ARG A 60 6.81 26.15 4.36
C ARG A 60 5.79 26.96 3.53
N THR A 61 5.69 26.69 2.21
CA THR A 61 4.75 27.42 1.33
C THR A 61 3.31 26.98 1.56
N ALA A 62 3.06 25.70 1.81
CA ALA A 62 1.74 25.19 2.15
C ALA A 62 1.22 25.82 3.46
N CYS A 63 2.04 25.86 4.51
CA CYS A 63 1.65 26.52 5.76
C CYS A 63 1.40 28.03 5.60
N ARG A 64 2.16 28.72 4.73
CA ARG A 64 1.88 30.13 4.44
C ARG A 64 0.54 30.30 3.70
N ALA A 65 0.22 29.39 2.78
CA ALA A 65 -1.08 29.41 2.08
C ALA A 65 -2.23 29.13 3.06
N VAL A 66 -2.07 28.16 3.96
CA VAL A 66 -3.04 27.88 5.04
C VAL A 66 -3.26 29.11 5.93
N ASN A 67 -2.20 29.76 6.38
CA ASN A 67 -2.30 30.94 7.28
C ASN A 67 -2.83 32.20 6.58
N LYS A 68 -2.80 32.25 5.25
CA LYS A 68 -3.32 33.39 4.46
C LYS A 68 -4.83 33.30 4.22
N GLU A 69 -5.33 32.10 4.15
CA GLU A 69 -6.75 31.80 3.93
C GLU A 69 -7.36 31.40 5.29
N ASN A 70 -8.61 31.72 5.53
CA ASN A 70 -9.33 31.27 6.71
C ASN A 70 -10.05 29.97 6.40
N PHE A 71 -9.46 28.85 6.82
CA PHE A 71 -10.08 27.53 6.72
C PHE A 71 -10.66 27.14 8.07
N ASP A 72 -11.85 26.54 8.08
CA ASP A 72 -12.46 25.98 9.30
C ASP A 72 -11.70 24.73 9.75
N LEU A 73 -11.20 23.94 8.78
CA LEU A 73 -10.49 22.70 9.04
C LEU A 73 -9.40 22.46 7.99
N VAL A 74 -8.22 22.09 8.46
CA VAL A 74 -7.06 21.78 7.59
C VAL A 74 -6.61 20.35 7.80
N GLN A 75 -6.74 19.51 6.77
CA GLN A 75 -6.19 18.15 6.78
C GLN A 75 -4.95 18.06 5.90
N SER A 76 -3.88 17.48 6.46
CA SER A 76 -2.66 17.16 5.72
C SER A 76 -2.48 15.66 5.51
N HIS A 77 -2.00 15.28 4.32
CA HIS A 77 -1.54 13.93 3.98
C HIS A 77 -0.01 13.86 3.91
N GLU A 78 0.63 15.01 3.91
CA GLU A 78 2.08 15.15 3.93
C GLU A 78 2.55 15.64 5.30
N ARG A 79 3.83 15.48 5.61
CA ARG A 79 4.42 15.93 6.88
C ARG A 79 4.51 17.46 6.95
N VAL A 80 3.36 18.12 7.02
CA VAL A 80 3.20 19.58 7.05
C VAL A 80 2.63 19.98 8.42
N PRO A 81 3.33 20.79 9.24
CA PRO A 81 2.99 21.01 10.66
C PRO A 81 1.99 22.16 10.87
N CYS A 82 1.03 22.34 9.99
CA CYS A 82 0.02 23.41 10.09
C CYS A 82 -1.40 22.90 9.87
N GLY A 83 -1.66 21.62 10.04
CA GLY A 83 -2.99 21.04 9.94
C GLY A 83 -3.60 20.74 11.30
N ASP A 84 -4.92 20.76 11.35
CA ASP A 84 -5.74 20.28 12.48
C ASP A 84 -5.82 18.76 12.48
N ILE A 85 -5.81 18.17 11.28
CA ILE A 85 -5.86 16.72 11.06
C ILE A 85 -4.63 16.31 10.23
N TYR A 86 -3.94 15.27 10.68
CA TYR A 86 -2.87 14.64 9.91
C TYR A 86 -3.22 13.19 9.58
N ARG A 87 -3.19 12.82 8.29
CA ARG A 87 -3.34 11.42 7.88
C ARG A 87 -1.98 10.76 7.76
N ALA A 88 -1.66 9.87 8.71
CA ALA A 88 -0.40 9.13 8.76
C ALA A 88 -0.40 7.91 7.81
N GLY A 89 -0.74 8.13 6.52
CA GLY A 89 -0.88 7.07 5.52
C GLY A 89 0.41 6.34 5.15
N ASP A 90 1.57 6.99 5.34
CA ASP A 90 2.90 6.41 5.10
C ASP A 90 3.49 5.74 6.36
N GLY A 91 2.78 5.80 7.50
CA GLY A 91 3.26 5.30 8.77
C GLY A 91 4.34 6.17 9.41
N VAL A 92 5.08 5.59 10.35
CA VAL A 92 6.13 6.25 11.12
C VAL A 92 7.50 5.99 10.50
N HIS A 93 8.19 7.06 10.10
CA HIS A 93 9.48 6.96 9.40
C HIS A 93 10.56 6.24 10.22
N ARG A 94 10.57 6.43 11.55
CA ARG A 94 11.48 5.72 12.45
C ARG A 94 11.25 4.21 12.43
N GLU A 95 10.00 3.76 12.42
CA GLU A 95 9.66 2.33 12.37
C GLU A 95 9.99 1.73 10.99
N TRP A 96 9.73 2.49 9.93
CA TRP A 96 10.17 2.12 8.59
C TRP A 96 11.69 1.93 8.53
N LEU A 97 12.50 2.83 9.12
CA LEU A 97 13.95 2.68 9.20
C LEU A 97 14.38 1.45 9.99
N LYS A 98 13.71 1.15 11.11
CA LYS A 98 13.99 -0.06 11.91
C LYS A 98 13.82 -1.34 11.07
N GLN A 99 12.70 -1.47 10.36
CA GLN A 99 12.46 -2.62 9.49
C GLN A 99 13.47 -2.70 8.34
N TRP A 100 13.80 -1.55 7.76
CA TRP A 100 14.79 -1.49 6.69
C TRP A 100 16.19 -1.91 7.15
N PHE A 101 16.59 -1.54 8.35
CA PHE A 101 17.89 -1.91 8.92
C PHE A 101 18.04 -3.41 9.16
N ARG A 102 16.95 -4.17 9.29
CA ARG A 102 17.00 -5.65 9.39
C ARG A 102 17.60 -6.33 8.16
N VAL A 103 17.51 -5.70 7.00
CA VAL A 103 17.95 -6.28 5.70
C VAL A 103 19.15 -5.58 5.08
N LEU A 104 19.54 -4.44 5.59
CA LEU A 104 20.66 -3.68 5.02
C LEU A 104 22.01 -4.05 5.65
N PRO A 105 23.08 -4.14 4.84
CA PRO A 105 24.43 -4.27 5.36
C PRO A 105 24.84 -3.03 6.18
N LEU A 106 25.73 -3.21 7.16
CA LEU A 106 26.10 -2.18 8.14
C LEU A 106 26.56 -0.87 7.49
N TRP A 107 27.33 -0.94 6.40
CA TRP A 107 27.80 0.26 5.72
C TRP A 107 26.64 1.09 5.12
N ARG A 108 25.59 0.45 4.61
CA ARG A 108 24.38 1.13 4.14
C ARG A 108 23.54 1.70 5.30
N GLN A 109 23.49 1.00 6.41
CA GLN A 109 22.85 1.53 7.62
C GLN A 109 23.53 2.81 8.07
N LEU A 110 24.89 2.85 8.05
CA LEU A 110 25.66 4.03 8.41
C LEU A 110 25.37 5.21 7.46
N THR A 111 25.34 4.97 6.14
CA THR A 111 25.00 6.03 5.17
C THR A 111 23.61 6.61 5.38
N ILE A 112 22.64 5.78 5.74
CA ILE A 112 21.27 6.23 6.06
C ILE A 112 21.25 7.01 7.38
N ARG A 113 21.95 6.55 8.41
CA ARG A 113 22.08 7.26 9.70
C ARG A 113 22.73 8.63 9.58
N LEU A 114 23.65 8.80 8.64
CA LEU A 114 24.31 10.09 8.35
C LEU A 114 23.54 10.95 7.35
N SER A 115 22.44 10.46 6.77
CA SER A 115 21.69 11.18 5.74
C SER A 115 20.94 12.39 6.28
N PRO A 116 21.25 13.63 5.83
CA PRO A 116 20.50 14.83 6.23
C PRO A 116 19.02 14.74 5.91
N TYR A 117 18.64 14.02 4.84
CA TYR A 117 17.25 13.83 4.46
C TYR A 117 16.48 13.01 5.50
N HIS A 118 17.04 11.92 6.00
CA HIS A 118 16.38 11.10 7.02
C HIS A 118 16.29 11.83 8.36
N HIS A 119 17.31 12.62 8.74
CA HIS A 119 17.24 13.48 9.92
C HIS A 119 16.14 14.54 9.78
N TYR A 120 16.04 15.17 8.61
CA TYR A 120 14.96 16.11 8.31
C TYR A 120 13.58 15.45 8.45
N LEU A 121 13.38 14.25 7.90
CA LEU A 121 12.09 13.55 7.99
C LEU A 121 11.72 13.23 9.46
N LEU A 122 12.67 12.73 10.26
CA LEU A 122 12.45 12.44 11.68
C LEU A 122 12.12 13.72 12.47
N TRP A 123 12.81 14.82 12.18
CA TRP A 123 12.53 16.11 12.80
C TRP A 123 11.16 16.65 12.38
N GLN A 124 10.81 16.52 11.10
CA GLN A 124 9.52 16.99 10.58
C GLN A 124 8.36 16.18 11.12
N GLU A 125 8.51 14.84 11.24
CA GLU A 125 7.50 14.00 11.89
C GLU A 125 7.24 14.45 13.32
N ARG A 126 8.30 14.70 14.09
CA ARG A 126 8.17 15.18 15.45
C ARG A 126 7.41 16.50 15.51
N ARG A 127 7.71 17.43 14.61
CA ARG A 127 7.00 18.72 14.52
C ARG A 127 5.51 18.57 14.17
N VAL A 128 5.16 17.57 13.39
CA VAL A 128 3.76 17.29 13.07
C VAL A 128 3.05 16.66 14.27
N PHE A 129 3.57 15.56 14.80
CA PHE A 129 2.89 14.82 15.86
C PHE A 129 2.88 15.53 17.23
N GLU A 130 3.89 16.34 17.54
CA GLU A 130 3.97 17.12 18.76
C GLU A 130 3.46 18.56 18.58
N ASN A 131 2.78 18.86 17.46
CA ASN A 131 2.15 20.18 17.26
C ASN A 131 0.94 20.32 18.21
N PRO A 132 0.89 21.36 19.06
CA PRO A 132 -0.24 21.57 19.98
C PRO A 132 -1.59 21.83 19.26
N ASN A 133 -1.55 22.29 18.01
CA ASN A 133 -2.75 22.57 17.22
C ASN A 133 -3.27 21.32 16.49
N LEU A 134 -2.51 20.20 16.48
CA LEU A 134 -2.95 18.97 15.87
C LEU A 134 -4.02 18.31 16.74
N LYS A 135 -5.25 18.30 16.29
CA LYS A 135 -6.40 17.74 17.01
C LYS A 135 -6.51 16.22 16.81
N THR A 136 -6.31 15.76 15.56
CA THR A 136 -6.56 14.35 15.20
C THR A 136 -5.49 13.82 14.26
N VAL A 137 -5.08 12.56 14.51
CA VAL A 137 -4.27 11.77 13.58
C VAL A 137 -5.11 10.62 13.04
N ILE A 138 -5.36 10.64 11.74
CA ILE A 138 -6.00 9.51 11.05
C ILE A 138 -4.91 8.46 10.76
N VAL A 139 -5.13 7.24 11.22
CA VAL A 139 -4.28 6.08 10.93
C VAL A 139 -5.07 5.05 10.11
N ASN A 140 -4.40 4.34 9.23
CA ASN A 140 -5.01 3.32 8.38
C ASN A 140 -4.82 1.89 8.91
N SER A 141 -4.17 1.73 10.07
CA SER A 141 -4.07 0.48 10.81
C SER A 141 -3.82 0.75 12.29
N ASN A 142 -4.22 -0.16 13.17
CA ASN A 142 -3.92 -0.09 14.60
C ASN A 142 -2.42 -0.14 14.88
N GLN A 143 -1.66 -0.85 14.02
CA GLN A 143 -0.21 -0.87 14.08
C GLN A 143 0.36 0.54 14.08
N ILE A 144 -0.05 1.39 13.13
CA ILE A 144 0.44 2.77 13.03
C ILE A 144 0.04 3.60 14.23
N GLY A 145 -1.17 3.43 14.76
CA GLY A 145 -1.60 4.09 15.99
C GLY A 145 -0.69 3.76 17.18
N LYS A 146 -0.35 2.48 17.37
CA LYS A 146 0.59 2.03 18.41
C LYS A 146 2.00 2.61 18.19
N GLU A 147 2.48 2.60 16.96
CA GLU A 147 3.80 3.16 16.61
C GLU A 147 3.89 4.67 16.90
N ILE A 148 2.81 5.43 16.63
CA ILE A 148 2.74 6.87 16.94
C ILE A 148 2.79 7.08 18.45
N ASN A 149 2.01 6.38 19.24
CA ASN A 149 1.99 6.50 20.70
C ASN A 149 3.37 6.18 21.33
N ILE A 150 4.08 5.18 20.79
CA ILE A 150 5.43 4.82 21.28
C ILE A 150 6.48 5.87 20.90
N ASN A 151 6.44 6.37 19.66
CA ASN A 151 7.47 7.27 19.14
C ASN A 151 7.24 8.75 19.49
N PHE A 152 5.99 9.14 19.74
CA PHE A 152 5.58 10.53 20.02
C PHE A 152 4.66 10.62 21.24
N PRO A 153 5.17 10.24 22.44
CA PRO A 153 4.37 10.22 23.68
C PRO A 153 3.90 11.61 24.14
N LYS A 154 4.43 12.68 23.56
CA LYS A 154 4.02 14.06 23.82
C LYS A 154 2.90 14.54 22.87
N SER A 155 2.44 13.71 21.96
CA SER A 155 1.31 14.04 21.10
C SER A 155 0.02 14.03 21.91
N ASN A 156 -0.75 15.12 21.85
CA ASN A 156 -2.06 15.24 22.46
C ASN A 156 -3.19 14.94 21.46
N ALA A 157 -2.85 14.66 20.20
CA ALA A 157 -3.82 14.45 19.15
C ALA A 157 -4.58 13.11 19.35
N LYS A 158 -5.88 13.12 19.14
CA LYS A 158 -6.72 11.91 19.13
C LYS A 158 -6.32 11.03 17.95
N ILE A 159 -6.00 9.75 18.21
CA ILE A 159 -5.76 8.78 17.13
C ILE A 159 -7.09 8.19 16.69
N THR A 160 -7.42 8.33 15.41
CA THR A 160 -8.66 7.81 14.81
C THR A 160 -8.32 6.80 13.71
N LEU A 161 -8.83 5.58 13.85
CA LEU A 161 -8.60 4.51 12.88
C LEU A 161 -9.62 4.59 11.74
N ILE A 162 -9.12 4.86 10.54
CA ILE A 162 -9.90 4.82 9.30
C ILE A 162 -9.11 4.01 8.28
N TYR A 163 -9.49 2.75 8.08
CA TYR A 163 -8.88 1.87 7.09
C TYR A 163 -9.04 2.44 5.67
N ASN A 164 -8.11 2.11 4.79
CA ASN A 164 -8.26 2.42 3.38
C ASN A 164 -9.48 1.71 2.80
N GLY A 165 -10.20 2.39 1.90
CA GLY A 165 -11.32 1.79 1.19
C GLY A 165 -10.88 1.15 -0.13
N VAL A 166 -11.48 0.01 -0.47
CA VAL A 166 -11.38 -0.63 -1.79
C VAL A 166 -12.67 -0.40 -2.58
N ASP A 167 -12.53 -0.11 -3.85
CA ASP A 167 -13.64 -0.04 -4.79
C ASP A 167 -14.09 -1.49 -5.11
N SER A 168 -15.08 -1.96 -4.37
CA SER A 168 -15.59 -3.32 -4.47
C SER A 168 -16.49 -3.58 -5.68
N GLU A 169 -16.90 -2.56 -6.41
CA GLU A 169 -17.60 -2.68 -7.67
C GLU A 169 -16.60 -2.90 -8.82
N LYS A 170 -15.48 -2.21 -8.75
CA LYS A 170 -14.39 -2.35 -9.69
C LYS A 170 -13.60 -3.64 -9.48
N PHE A 171 -13.18 -3.91 -8.24
CA PHE A 171 -12.42 -5.11 -7.89
C PHE A 171 -13.38 -6.21 -7.45
N THR A 172 -13.76 -7.05 -8.40
CA THR A 172 -14.71 -8.16 -8.21
C THR A 172 -14.07 -9.48 -8.64
N PRO A 173 -14.50 -10.62 -8.08
CA PRO A 173 -14.20 -11.92 -8.65
C PRO A 173 -14.66 -12.01 -10.12
N ALA A 174 -14.09 -12.90 -10.89
CA ALA A 174 -14.63 -13.24 -12.20
C ALA A 174 -16.09 -13.68 -12.06
N THR A 175 -16.94 -13.26 -13.01
CA THR A 175 -18.41 -13.46 -12.96
C THR A 175 -18.81 -14.93 -12.86
N ASN A 176 -17.98 -15.84 -13.39
CA ASN A 176 -18.14 -17.28 -13.28
C ASN A 176 -16.81 -17.99 -13.54
N SER A 177 -16.79 -19.31 -13.35
CA SER A 177 -15.60 -20.16 -13.55
C SER A 177 -15.06 -20.11 -14.99
N HIS A 178 -15.93 -20.08 -16.01
CA HIS A 178 -15.51 -19.98 -17.41
C HIS A 178 -14.76 -18.68 -17.67
N LYS A 179 -15.30 -17.54 -17.22
CA LYS A 179 -14.62 -16.24 -17.37
C LYS A 179 -13.27 -16.21 -16.68
N ARG A 180 -13.17 -16.82 -15.49
CA ARG A 180 -11.89 -16.95 -14.78
C ARG A 180 -10.89 -17.78 -15.59
N GLU A 181 -11.32 -18.91 -16.13
CA GLU A 181 -10.45 -19.79 -16.93
C GLU A 181 -9.99 -19.11 -18.23
N ASP A 182 -10.89 -18.39 -18.92
CA ASP A 182 -10.52 -17.58 -20.10
C ASP A 182 -9.42 -16.56 -19.78
N LEU A 183 -9.53 -15.85 -18.64
CA LEU A 183 -8.52 -14.88 -18.20
C LEU A 183 -7.20 -15.57 -17.88
N ARG A 184 -7.25 -16.73 -17.25
CA ARG A 184 -6.06 -17.55 -16.94
C ARG A 184 -5.39 -18.06 -18.20
N ASP A 185 -6.15 -18.60 -19.14
CA ASP A 185 -5.62 -19.12 -20.39
C ASP A 185 -5.03 -18.01 -21.26
N THR A 186 -5.65 -16.82 -21.27
CA THR A 186 -5.08 -15.63 -21.91
C THR A 186 -3.71 -15.28 -21.28
N LEU A 187 -3.66 -15.12 -19.95
CA LEU A 187 -2.44 -14.78 -19.24
C LEU A 187 -1.34 -15.85 -19.40
N ARG A 188 -1.74 -17.14 -19.34
CA ARG A 188 -0.82 -18.27 -19.55
C ARG A 188 -0.23 -18.27 -20.96
N THR A 189 -1.07 -18.04 -21.97
CA THR A 189 -0.63 -17.97 -23.36
C THR A 189 0.34 -16.82 -23.60
N GLU A 190 0.02 -15.62 -23.07
CA GLU A 190 0.87 -14.44 -23.20
C GLU A 190 2.25 -14.62 -22.53
N LEU A 191 2.31 -15.37 -21.44
CA LEU A 191 3.53 -15.55 -20.65
C LEU A 191 4.22 -16.90 -20.86
N GLY A 192 3.70 -17.77 -21.70
CA GLY A 192 4.24 -19.11 -21.91
C GLY A 192 4.11 -20.03 -20.69
N ILE A 193 3.10 -19.81 -19.84
CA ILE A 193 2.86 -20.60 -18.63
C ILE A 193 2.06 -21.87 -18.97
N PRO A 194 2.52 -23.08 -18.55
CA PRO A 194 1.77 -24.30 -18.77
C PRO A 194 0.37 -24.28 -18.13
N LYS A 195 -0.63 -24.91 -18.76
CA LYS A 195 -2.02 -24.91 -18.27
C LYS A 195 -2.20 -25.45 -16.85
N SER A 196 -1.41 -26.44 -16.46
CA SER A 196 -1.44 -27.06 -15.12
C SER A 196 -0.73 -26.25 -14.05
N SER A 197 -0.09 -25.12 -14.40
CA SER A 197 0.69 -24.33 -13.45
C SER A 197 -0.19 -23.42 -12.62
N LEU A 198 0.25 -23.20 -11.36
CA LEU A 198 -0.32 -22.23 -10.44
C LEU A 198 0.32 -20.84 -10.68
N ILE A 199 -0.49 -19.81 -10.56
CA ILE A 199 -0.07 -18.42 -10.77
C ILE A 199 -0.11 -17.67 -9.44
N LEU A 200 1.07 -17.34 -8.92
CA LEU A 200 1.24 -16.42 -7.81
C LEU A 200 1.33 -14.99 -8.35
N LEU A 201 0.79 -14.03 -7.64
CA LEU A 201 0.77 -12.62 -8.05
C LEU A 201 1.38 -11.73 -6.99
N PHE A 202 2.27 -10.84 -7.42
CA PHE A 202 2.75 -9.69 -6.65
C PHE A 202 2.45 -8.39 -7.39
N VAL A 203 1.93 -7.39 -6.67
CA VAL A 203 1.69 -6.05 -7.22
C VAL A 203 2.30 -4.99 -6.30
N GLY A 204 3.21 -4.17 -6.83
CA GLY A 204 3.79 -3.08 -6.06
C GLY A 204 5.05 -2.51 -6.69
N SER A 205 5.40 -1.27 -6.35
CA SER A 205 6.64 -0.60 -6.75
C SER A 205 7.58 -0.43 -5.56
N GLY A 206 8.89 -0.34 -5.82
CA GLY A 206 9.90 -0.34 -4.75
C GLY A 206 10.17 -1.75 -4.23
N PHE A 207 10.60 -2.64 -5.11
CA PHE A 207 10.69 -4.08 -4.94
C PHE A 207 11.49 -4.52 -3.71
N GLU A 208 12.59 -3.82 -3.38
CA GLU A 208 13.41 -4.16 -2.21
C GLU A 208 12.59 -4.05 -0.91
N ARG A 209 11.87 -2.94 -0.73
CA ARG A 209 11.04 -2.71 0.45
C ARG A 209 9.81 -3.64 0.49
N LYS A 210 9.25 -3.93 -0.68
CA LYS A 210 8.05 -4.75 -0.84
C LYS A 210 8.33 -6.26 -0.81
N GLY A 211 9.60 -6.65 -0.61
CA GLY A 211 9.99 -8.04 -0.38
C GLY A 211 10.17 -8.90 -1.64
N VAL A 212 10.27 -8.31 -2.85
CA VAL A 212 10.57 -9.09 -4.06
C VAL A 212 11.86 -9.92 -3.93
N PRO A 213 12.95 -9.47 -3.26
CA PRO A 213 14.11 -10.32 -3.03
C PRO A 213 13.81 -11.62 -2.26
N LEU A 214 12.87 -11.61 -1.32
CA LEU A 214 12.40 -12.84 -0.66
C LEU A 214 11.70 -13.76 -1.68
N LEU A 215 10.85 -13.20 -2.54
CA LEU A 215 10.15 -13.98 -3.57
C LEU A 215 11.12 -14.64 -4.55
N LEU A 216 12.24 -13.99 -4.88
CA LEU A 216 13.28 -14.60 -5.72
C LEU A 216 13.91 -15.84 -5.04
N GLN A 217 14.17 -15.75 -3.75
CA GLN A 217 14.69 -16.90 -3.01
C GLN A 217 13.65 -18.01 -2.88
N LEU A 218 12.41 -17.63 -2.56
CA LEU A 218 11.29 -18.54 -2.42
C LEU A 218 11.06 -19.38 -3.69
N MET A 219 11.09 -18.74 -4.87
CA MET A 219 10.90 -19.41 -6.16
C MET A 219 11.96 -20.46 -6.48
N LYS A 220 13.13 -20.44 -5.84
CA LYS A 220 14.17 -21.48 -5.99
C LYS A 220 13.78 -22.79 -5.31
N GLU A 221 12.99 -22.68 -4.24
CA GLU A 221 12.61 -23.82 -3.39
C GLU A 221 11.22 -24.38 -3.73
N LEU A 222 10.45 -23.68 -4.58
CA LEU A 222 9.11 -24.09 -4.96
C LEU A 222 9.07 -25.04 -6.16
N PRO A 223 8.07 -25.92 -6.26
CA PRO A 223 7.84 -26.82 -7.39
C PRO A 223 7.82 -26.07 -8.74
N LEU A 224 8.24 -26.77 -9.81
CA LEU A 224 8.41 -26.20 -11.15
C LEU A 224 7.08 -25.74 -11.81
N ASN A 225 5.96 -26.25 -11.37
CA ASN A 225 4.63 -25.87 -11.85
C ASN A 225 4.07 -24.61 -11.17
N ILE A 226 4.89 -23.87 -10.41
CA ILE A 226 4.50 -22.61 -9.78
C ILE A 226 5.19 -21.45 -10.51
N HIS A 227 4.40 -20.52 -11.00
CA HIS A 227 4.85 -19.30 -11.68
C HIS A 227 4.51 -18.06 -10.86
N LEU A 228 5.37 -17.05 -10.91
CA LEU A 228 5.18 -15.78 -10.21
C LEU A 228 5.10 -14.63 -11.21
N VAL A 229 3.99 -13.91 -11.18
CA VAL A 229 3.78 -12.67 -11.95
C VAL A 229 4.05 -11.48 -11.04
N ILE A 230 4.97 -10.60 -11.48
CA ILE A 230 5.41 -9.41 -10.73
C ILE A 230 5.02 -8.16 -11.51
N ILE A 231 4.13 -7.36 -10.94
CA ILE A 231 3.63 -6.11 -11.53
C ILE A 231 4.11 -4.93 -10.70
N GLY A 232 4.74 -3.94 -11.38
CA GLY A 232 5.23 -2.73 -10.74
C GLY A 232 6.48 -2.18 -11.40
N LYS A 233 6.99 -1.06 -10.88
CA LYS A 233 8.21 -0.43 -11.37
C LYS A 233 9.27 -0.37 -10.28
N ASP A 234 10.50 -0.74 -10.65
CA ASP A 234 11.67 -0.57 -9.80
C ASP A 234 12.90 -0.29 -10.65
N ARG A 235 13.81 0.55 -10.14
CA ARG A 235 15.10 0.84 -10.82
C ARG A 235 16.00 -0.39 -10.92
N ARG A 236 15.81 -1.36 -10.05
CA ARG A 236 16.60 -2.61 -9.97
C ARG A 236 15.95 -3.77 -10.72
N MET A 237 14.82 -3.57 -11.40
CA MET A 237 14.09 -4.64 -12.09
C MET A 237 15.02 -5.45 -13.00
N ARG A 238 15.85 -4.78 -13.82
CA ARG A 238 16.83 -5.46 -14.68
C ARG A 238 17.83 -6.32 -13.91
N ARG A 239 18.30 -5.83 -12.74
CA ARG A 239 19.21 -6.60 -11.88
C ARG A 239 18.52 -7.85 -11.32
N LEU A 240 17.28 -7.73 -10.85
CA LEU A 240 16.51 -8.86 -10.33
C LEU A 240 16.22 -9.89 -11.44
N GLN A 241 15.94 -9.46 -12.67
CA GLN A 241 15.81 -10.36 -13.81
C GLN A 241 17.10 -11.14 -14.11
N LEU A 242 18.26 -10.49 -14.04
CA LEU A 242 19.56 -11.16 -14.19
C LEU A 242 19.80 -12.18 -13.06
N GLU A 243 19.41 -11.84 -11.83
CA GLU A 243 19.49 -12.75 -10.69
C GLU A 243 18.58 -13.98 -10.89
N CYS A 244 17.39 -13.82 -11.48
CA CYS A 244 16.52 -14.95 -11.85
C CYS A 244 17.18 -15.90 -12.86
N ILE A 245 17.88 -15.35 -13.86
CA ILE A 245 18.62 -16.16 -14.85
C ILE A 245 19.74 -16.94 -14.15
N GLN A 246 20.52 -16.30 -13.28
CA GLN A 246 21.60 -16.94 -12.52
C GLN A 246 21.09 -18.04 -11.60
N ASN A 247 19.88 -17.88 -11.06
CA ASN A 247 19.24 -18.82 -10.15
C ASN A 247 18.44 -19.92 -10.88
N GLY A 248 18.32 -19.91 -12.21
CA GLY A 248 17.54 -20.87 -12.98
C GLY A 248 16.03 -20.75 -12.77
N THR A 249 15.53 -19.55 -12.41
CA THR A 249 14.09 -19.29 -12.15
C THR A 249 13.46 -18.35 -13.18
N SER A 250 14.22 -17.96 -14.21
CA SER A 250 13.78 -16.98 -15.24
C SER A 250 12.48 -17.38 -15.93
N ASP A 251 12.31 -18.68 -16.21
CA ASP A 251 11.17 -19.19 -16.97
C ASP A 251 9.87 -19.19 -16.15
N ARG A 252 9.97 -19.02 -14.84
CA ARG A 252 8.84 -19.02 -13.89
C ARG A 252 8.58 -17.67 -13.22
N MET A 253 9.39 -16.64 -13.52
CA MET A 253 9.27 -15.31 -12.93
C MET A 253 9.03 -14.25 -14.01
N HIS A 254 7.83 -13.69 -14.05
CA HIS A 254 7.35 -12.82 -15.10
C HIS A 254 7.26 -11.37 -14.62
N PHE A 255 8.18 -10.50 -15.04
CA PHE A 255 8.20 -9.08 -14.69
C PHE A 255 7.47 -8.26 -15.74
N LEU A 256 6.25 -7.81 -15.48
CA LEU A 256 5.40 -7.13 -16.45
C LEU A 256 5.50 -5.60 -16.43
N GLY A 257 6.31 -5.04 -15.54
CA GLY A 257 6.35 -3.59 -15.37
C GLY A 257 5.05 -3.04 -14.75
N ALA A 258 4.80 -1.75 -14.87
CA ALA A 258 3.54 -1.18 -14.36
C ALA A 258 2.40 -1.41 -15.34
N GLN A 259 1.30 -1.92 -14.85
CA GLN A 259 0.05 -2.15 -15.57
C GLN A 259 -1.02 -1.15 -15.15
N GLN A 260 -1.85 -0.71 -16.09
CA GLN A 260 -2.95 0.23 -15.80
C GLN A 260 -4.20 -0.49 -15.26
N ASN A 261 -4.50 -1.66 -15.82
CA ASN A 261 -5.61 -2.50 -15.38
C ASN A 261 -5.08 -3.75 -14.65
N LEU A 262 -5.41 -3.86 -13.37
CA LEU A 262 -4.97 -4.96 -12.51
C LEU A 262 -6.02 -6.04 -12.31
N ILE A 263 -7.28 -5.77 -12.68
CA ILE A 263 -8.42 -6.64 -12.35
C ILE A 263 -8.24 -8.03 -12.96
N GLY A 264 -7.90 -8.12 -14.23
CA GLY A 264 -7.67 -9.39 -14.90
C GLY A 264 -6.57 -10.24 -14.27
N PHE A 265 -5.51 -9.59 -13.76
CA PHE A 265 -4.43 -10.30 -13.06
C PHE A 265 -4.88 -10.85 -11.70
N TYR A 266 -5.65 -10.06 -10.93
CA TYR A 266 -6.21 -10.56 -9.65
C TYR A 266 -7.19 -11.72 -9.88
N GLN A 267 -8.02 -11.66 -10.95
CA GLN A 267 -8.98 -12.70 -11.28
C GLN A 267 -8.31 -13.97 -11.82
N ALA A 268 -7.20 -13.86 -12.53
CA ALA A 268 -6.48 -14.98 -13.12
C ALA A 268 -5.56 -15.71 -12.13
N ALA A 269 -5.04 -15.03 -11.10
CA ALA A 269 -4.10 -15.61 -10.16
C ALA A 269 -4.77 -16.59 -9.16
N ASP A 270 -3.94 -17.37 -8.48
CA ASP A 270 -4.35 -18.34 -7.45
C ASP A 270 -4.11 -17.83 -6.04
N LEU A 271 -3.04 -17.06 -5.83
CA LEU A 271 -2.66 -16.51 -4.53
C LEU A 271 -1.91 -15.18 -4.70
N PHE A 272 -2.24 -14.20 -3.86
CA PHE A 272 -1.54 -12.93 -3.80
C PHE A 272 -0.42 -12.97 -2.75
N LEU A 273 0.79 -12.55 -3.12
CA LEU A 273 1.95 -12.51 -2.22
C LEU A 273 2.38 -11.08 -1.94
N PHE A 274 2.52 -10.73 -0.65
CA PHE A 274 2.96 -9.40 -0.26
C PHE A 274 3.93 -9.40 0.93
N PRO A 275 5.19 -9.83 0.74
CA PRO A 275 6.20 -9.97 1.79
C PRO A 275 6.88 -8.64 2.13
N THR A 276 6.11 -7.57 2.28
CA THR A 276 6.68 -6.25 2.53
C THR A 276 7.35 -6.16 3.89
N LEU A 277 8.48 -5.44 3.96
CA LEU A 277 9.16 -5.17 5.24
C LEU A 277 8.39 -4.18 6.11
N TYR A 278 7.66 -3.26 5.48
CA TYR A 278 6.82 -2.28 6.16
C TYR A 278 5.84 -1.65 5.17
N ASP A 279 4.57 -1.71 5.51
CA ASP A 279 3.50 -0.99 4.82
C ASP A 279 2.33 -0.75 5.77
N PRO A 280 1.86 0.47 5.97
CA PRO A 280 0.77 0.79 6.89
C PRO A 280 -0.54 0.07 6.61
N LEU A 281 -1.02 0.11 5.37
CA LEU A 281 -2.08 -0.73 4.83
C LEU A 281 -2.05 -0.65 3.30
N PRO A 282 -1.55 -1.66 2.61
CA PRO A 282 -1.43 -1.65 1.16
C PRO A 282 -2.78 -1.90 0.48
N ASN A 283 -3.22 -0.96 -0.35
CA ASN A 283 -4.47 -1.09 -1.11
C ASN A 283 -4.49 -2.34 -1.99
N VAL A 284 -3.34 -2.75 -2.53
CA VAL A 284 -3.22 -3.92 -3.41
C VAL A 284 -3.63 -5.23 -2.74
N VAL A 285 -3.50 -5.34 -1.41
CA VAL A 285 -4.01 -6.50 -0.65
C VAL A 285 -5.54 -6.46 -0.60
N LEU A 286 -6.13 -5.29 -0.30
CA LEU A 286 -7.59 -5.13 -0.32
C LEU A 286 -8.16 -5.35 -1.72
N GLU A 287 -7.48 -4.88 -2.77
CA GLU A 287 -7.86 -5.09 -4.18
C GLU A 287 -7.83 -6.58 -4.55
N ALA A 288 -6.78 -7.31 -4.14
CA ALA A 288 -6.68 -8.76 -4.34
C ALA A 288 -7.82 -9.50 -3.62
N MET A 289 -8.00 -9.26 -2.33
CA MET A 289 -9.06 -9.88 -1.52
C MET A 289 -10.45 -9.53 -2.08
N ALA A 290 -10.69 -8.29 -2.49
CA ALA A 290 -11.93 -7.86 -3.12
C ALA A 290 -12.20 -8.58 -4.46
N SER A 291 -11.16 -8.95 -5.18
CA SER A 291 -11.26 -9.76 -6.40
C SER A 291 -11.39 -11.27 -6.13
N GLY A 292 -11.56 -11.68 -4.87
CA GLY A 292 -11.68 -13.08 -4.48
C GLY A 292 -10.36 -13.85 -4.49
N LEU A 293 -9.23 -13.15 -4.40
CA LEU A 293 -7.89 -13.74 -4.36
C LEU A 293 -7.38 -13.75 -2.91
N PRO A 294 -7.11 -14.93 -2.32
CA PRO A 294 -6.55 -15.02 -0.98
C PRO A 294 -5.13 -14.43 -0.94
N ALA A 295 -4.70 -13.96 0.23
CA ALA A 295 -3.44 -13.24 0.35
C ALA A 295 -2.49 -13.84 1.39
N LEU A 296 -1.22 -14.04 1.03
CA LEU A 296 -0.13 -14.31 1.95
C LEU A 296 0.64 -13.00 2.19
N VAL A 297 0.59 -12.48 3.42
CA VAL A 297 1.11 -11.16 3.76
C VAL A 297 2.13 -11.23 4.90
N SER A 298 2.93 -10.17 5.05
CA SER A 298 3.88 -10.09 6.16
C SER A 298 3.22 -9.60 7.45
N ASN A 299 3.74 -10.08 8.60
CA ASN A 299 3.33 -9.65 9.93
C ASN A 299 3.77 -8.21 10.29
N SER A 300 4.70 -7.64 9.54
CA SER A 300 5.16 -6.25 9.65
C SER A 300 4.37 -5.26 8.78
N CYS A 301 3.24 -5.70 8.23
CA CYS A 301 2.35 -4.94 7.37
C CYS A 301 0.98 -4.78 8.04
N GLY A 302 0.36 -3.60 7.91
CA GLY A 302 -1.01 -3.38 8.40
C GLY A 302 -2.06 -4.28 7.76
N ALA A 303 -1.76 -4.93 6.63
CA ALA A 303 -2.64 -5.94 6.03
C ALA A 303 -2.91 -7.14 6.96
N ARG A 304 -2.04 -7.41 7.94
CA ARG A 304 -2.28 -8.44 8.97
C ARG A 304 -3.55 -8.20 9.81
N GLU A 305 -4.09 -6.99 9.78
CA GLU A 305 -5.32 -6.65 10.50
C GLU A 305 -6.58 -6.97 9.68
N VAL A 306 -6.42 -7.12 8.37
CA VAL A 306 -7.53 -7.42 7.45
C VAL A 306 -7.50 -8.85 6.94
N VAL A 307 -6.36 -9.53 7.00
CA VAL A 307 -6.22 -10.96 6.71
C VAL A 307 -6.47 -11.77 7.98
N THR A 308 -7.25 -12.83 7.86
CA THR A 308 -7.52 -13.80 8.92
C THR A 308 -6.81 -15.10 8.61
N GLU A 309 -5.89 -15.50 9.51
CA GLU A 309 -5.04 -16.69 9.35
C GLU A 309 -5.87 -17.93 9.01
N ASP A 310 -5.45 -18.66 7.97
CA ASP A 310 -6.06 -19.90 7.45
C ASP A 310 -7.51 -19.81 6.98
N VAL A 311 -8.11 -18.59 7.00
CA VAL A 311 -9.51 -18.36 6.57
C VAL A 311 -9.56 -17.70 5.21
N ASP A 312 -8.88 -16.57 5.04
CA ASP A 312 -8.86 -15.76 3.81
C ASP A 312 -7.44 -15.43 3.35
N GLY A 313 -6.44 -15.90 4.09
CA GLY A 313 -5.03 -15.73 3.80
C GLY A 313 -4.16 -16.30 4.90
N THR A 314 -2.89 -15.89 4.92
CA THR A 314 -1.89 -16.32 5.89
C THR A 314 -0.91 -15.17 6.17
N ILE A 315 -0.34 -15.14 7.38
CA ILE A 315 0.52 -14.05 7.87
C ILE A 315 1.86 -14.61 8.31
N GLN A 316 2.98 -14.15 7.70
CA GLN A 316 4.31 -14.68 8.00
C GLN A 316 5.33 -13.56 8.25
N ASP A 317 6.46 -13.87 8.93
CA ASP A 317 7.57 -12.93 9.06
C ASP A 317 8.25 -12.71 7.70
N PRO A 318 8.43 -11.48 7.22
CA PRO A 318 8.98 -11.20 5.89
C PRO A 318 10.46 -11.57 5.74
N LEU A 319 11.12 -12.04 6.79
CA LEU A 319 12.52 -12.47 6.77
C LEU A 319 12.70 -13.98 6.97
N ASP A 320 11.63 -14.71 7.20
CA ASP A 320 11.69 -16.16 7.38
C ASP A 320 11.22 -16.88 6.11
N LEU A 321 12.18 -17.24 5.26
CA LEU A 321 11.93 -17.94 4.00
C LEU A 321 11.21 -19.29 4.20
N ASN A 322 11.55 -20.03 5.27
CA ASN A 322 10.97 -21.33 5.53
C ASN A 322 9.47 -21.21 5.86
N LEU A 323 9.09 -20.25 6.71
CA LEU A 323 7.68 -20.00 7.03
C LEU A 323 6.87 -19.62 5.78
N TRP A 324 7.45 -18.80 4.88
CA TRP A 324 6.80 -18.46 3.61
C TRP A 324 6.63 -19.68 2.71
N ARG A 325 7.67 -20.49 2.56
CA ARG A 325 7.62 -21.73 1.76
C ARG A 325 6.57 -22.70 2.31
N ASP A 326 6.64 -22.99 3.61
CA ASP A 326 5.79 -23.98 4.24
C ASP A 326 4.31 -23.55 4.23
N ALA A 327 4.03 -22.27 4.53
CA ALA A 327 2.68 -21.71 4.42
C ALA A 327 2.15 -21.81 2.98
N LEU A 328 2.98 -21.50 1.99
CA LEU A 328 2.60 -21.55 0.59
C LEU A 328 2.32 -22.98 0.15
N LEU A 329 3.21 -23.93 0.48
CA LEU A 329 2.99 -25.34 0.15
C LEU A 329 1.75 -25.91 0.84
N ASN A 330 1.49 -25.57 2.10
CA ASN A 330 0.28 -25.98 2.83
C ASN A 330 -1.02 -25.46 2.19
N ILE A 331 -0.98 -24.25 1.60
CA ILE A 331 -2.12 -23.69 0.89
C ILE A 331 -2.33 -24.40 -0.46
N LEU A 332 -1.23 -24.69 -1.17
CA LEU A 332 -1.27 -25.22 -2.53
C LEU A 332 -1.43 -26.75 -2.59
N ASP A 333 -0.98 -27.48 -1.56
CA ASP A 333 -1.02 -28.96 -1.50
C ASP A 333 -2.42 -29.53 -1.17
N SER A 334 -3.36 -28.66 -0.81
CA SER A 334 -4.72 -29.09 -0.53
C SER A 334 -5.39 -29.61 -1.79
N GLN A 335 -5.69 -30.91 -1.80
CA GLN A 335 -6.35 -31.64 -2.87
C GLN A 335 -7.42 -30.79 -3.60
N GLU A 336 -7.28 -30.66 -4.94
CA GLU A 336 -8.29 -30.15 -5.87
C GLU A 336 -8.58 -28.64 -5.86
N GLY A 337 -7.70 -27.74 -5.36
CA GLY A 337 -7.93 -26.29 -5.42
C GLY A 337 -9.11 -25.77 -4.59
N LYS A 338 -9.82 -26.67 -3.89
CA LYS A 338 -11.01 -26.32 -3.06
C LYS A 338 -10.66 -25.38 -1.90
N LYS A 339 -9.48 -25.52 -1.32
CA LYS A 339 -9.00 -24.64 -0.21
C LYS A 339 -8.84 -23.21 -0.70
N LEU A 340 -8.13 -23.00 -1.81
CA LEU A 340 -7.92 -21.67 -2.41
C LEU A 340 -9.25 -21.00 -2.79
N THR A 341 -10.17 -21.76 -3.39
CA THR A 341 -11.50 -21.25 -3.76
C THR A 341 -12.28 -20.80 -2.50
N LYS A 342 -12.30 -21.63 -1.45
CA LYS A 342 -12.95 -21.29 -0.17
C LYS A 342 -12.32 -20.05 0.48
N MET A 343 -10.99 -20.00 0.53
CA MET A 343 -10.26 -18.85 1.05
C MET A 343 -10.56 -17.59 0.23
N GLY A 344 -10.62 -17.69 -1.10
CA GLY A 344 -10.96 -16.58 -1.99
C GLY A 344 -12.36 -16.01 -1.74
N HIS A 345 -13.37 -16.87 -1.51
CA HIS A 345 -14.69 -16.41 -1.11
C HIS A 345 -14.66 -15.65 0.22
N LYS A 346 -13.92 -16.16 1.22
CA LYS A 346 -13.77 -15.50 2.52
C LYS A 346 -13.00 -14.19 2.40
N ALA A 347 -11.97 -14.13 1.57
CA ALA A 347 -11.24 -12.89 1.26
C ALA A 347 -12.17 -11.81 0.68
N ARG A 348 -13.06 -12.19 -0.25
CA ARG A 348 -14.08 -11.27 -0.78
C ARG A 348 -15.03 -10.78 0.30
N GLU A 349 -15.61 -11.68 1.09
CA GLU A 349 -16.52 -11.33 2.19
C GLU A 349 -15.86 -10.35 3.16
N LYS A 350 -14.59 -10.58 3.50
CA LYS A 350 -13.80 -9.72 4.37
C LYS A 350 -13.53 -8.35 3.74
N ALA A 351 -13.13 -8.30 2.47
CA ALA A 351 -12.81 -7.06 1.77
C ALA A 351 -14.01 -6.12 1.62
N LEU A 352 -15.24 -6.64 1.52
CA LEU A 352 -16.46 -5.85 1.46
C LEU A 352 -16.68 -4.97 2.70
N GLN A 353 -16.11 -5.36 3.85
CA GLN A 353 -16.15 -4.56 5.07
C GLN A 353 -15.27 -3.31 5.00
N PHE A 354 -14.32 -3.28 4.05
CA PHE A 354 -13.38 -2.18 3.80
C PHE A 354 -13.70 -1.43 2.51
N SER A 355 -14.98 -1.13 2.27
CA SER A 355 -15.40 -0.40 1.07
C SER A 355 -15.01 1.09 1.13
N VAL A 356 -14.92 1.72 -0.06
CA VAL A 356 -14.73 3.18 -0.16
C VAL A 356 -15.85 3.92 0.58
N ASN A 357 -17.09 3.46 0.48
CA ASN A 357 -18.22 4.10 1.16
C ASN A 357 -18.04 4.09 2.69
N ASN A 358 -17.70 2.93 3.28
CA ASN A 358 -17.43 2.85 4.71
C ASN A 358 -16.28 3.77 5.17
N MET A 359 -15.25 3.91 4.35
CA MET A 359 -14.15 4.85 4.62
C MET A 359 -14.63 6.30 4.60
N VAL A 360 -15.41 6.66 3.62
CA VAL A 360 -15.95 8.02 3.42
C VAL A 360 -16.91 8.39 4.55
N ASP A 361 -17.81 7.50 4.94
CA ASP A 361 -18.75 7.72 6.05
C ASP A 361 -18.00 8.06 7.36
N LYS A 362 -16.92 7.31 7.65
CA LYS A 362 -16.07 7.60 8.82
C LYS A 362 -15.34 8.94 8.71
N LEU A 363 -14.88 9.31 7.51
CA LEU A 363 -14.26 10.62 7.27
C LEU A 363 -15.27 11.76 7.46
N SER A 364 -16.46 11.63 6.88
CA SER A 364 -17.53 12.63 6.99
C SER A 364 -17.97 12.82 8.46
N THR A 365 -18.07 11.72 9.21
CA THR A 365 -18.36 11.79 10.64
C THR A 365 -17.25 12.54 11.39
N LEU A 366 -15.98 12.20 11.12
CA LEU A 366 -14.85 12.87 11.75
C LEU A 366 -14.86 14.38 11.47
N TYR A 367 -15.12 14.80 10.23
CA TYR A 367 -15.10 16.22 9.87
C TYR A 367 -16.26 17.02 10.51
N ARG A 368 -17.40 16.38 10.77
CA ARG A 368 -18.52 17.02 11.49
C ARG A 368 -18.26 17.18 12.98
N GLU A 369 -17.39 16.34 13.55
CA GLU A 369 -17.02 16.35 14.98
C GLU A 369 -15.79 17.25 15.28
N SER A 370 -15.06 17.72 14.26
CA SER A 370 -13.80 18.48 14.39
C SER A 370 -13.99 19.96 14.35
#